data_1fe3f9ad79d216f27827917e5bceedab
#
_entry.id   1fe3f9ad79d216f27827917e5bceedab
#
_cell.length_a   1.000
_cell.length_b   1.000
_cell.length_c   1.000
_cell.angle_alpha   90.00
_cell.angle_beta   90.00
_cell.angle_gamma   90.00
#
_symmetry.space_group_name_H-M   'P 1'
#
loop_
_entity.id
_entity.type
_entity.pdbx_description
1 polymer ?
#
loop_
_entity_poly.entity_id
_entity_poly.type
_entity_poly.pdbx_seq_one_letter_code
_entity_poly.pdbx_strand_id
1 'polypeptide(L)'
;LAYGFWGHCHFSANVEFDGTLIEDACDVYPGDESIELDFGTIVDKYLYLNTQTNSQPFTIRLINCDLALGHEVKVTFMGAESLALPGLLALDAGSQATGVAVGIESISGTAIKINSGSYTQGLYAGNNNDLRFQAYVRAEPVALQNKSIVLGSWATSATFKLDYE
;
A
#
# COMPACT_ATOMS: atom_id res chain seq x y z
N LEU A 1 -13.98 5.20 -1.05
CA LEU A 1 -13.98 3.99 -0.27
C LEU A 1 -12.56 3.59 0.11
N ALA A 2 -12.27 3.46 1.38
CA ALA A 2 -10.94 3.14 1.88
C ALA A 2 -10.91 1.73 2.45
N TYR A 3 -9.86 0.98 2.13
CA TYR A 3 -9.67 -0.38 2.60
C TYR A 3 -8.33 -0.49 3.30
N GLY A 4 -8.31 -1.22 4.41
CA GLY A 4 -7.10 -1.51 5.14
C GLY A 4 -6.28 -2.59 4.47
N PHE A 5 -4.97 -2.54 4.60
CA PHE A 5 -4.11 -3.58 4.15
C PHE A 5 -2.94 -3.82 5.11
N TRP A 6 -2.27 -4.97 5.00
CA TRP A 6 -1.28 -5.53 5.91
C TRP A 6 -1.82 -5.97 7.26
N GLY A 7 -2.85 -6.81 7.24
CA GLY A 7 -3.37 -7.48 8.43
C GLY A 7 -4.05 -6.58 9.43
N HIS A 8 -4.05 -5.30 9.20
CA HIS A 8 -4.86 -4.39 9.95
C HIS A 8 -6.10 -4.10 9.15
N CYS A 9 -7.17 -4.78 9.48
CA CYS A 9 -8.48 -4.43 9.00
C CYS A 9 -8.85 -3.06 9.51
N HIS A 10 -8.36 -2.03 8.86
CA HIS A 10 -8.86 -0.72 9.11
C HIS A 10 -9.96 -0.42 8.13
N PHE A 11 -11.12 -0.88 8.48
CA PHE A 11 -12.29 -0.23 8.05
C PHE A 11 -12.44 0.99 8.93
N SER A 12 -11.96 2.11 8.48
CA SER A 12 -12.27 3.37 9.11
C SER A 12 -13.72 3.69 8.78
N ALA A 13 -14.62 3.25 9.62
CA ALA A 13 -15.96 3.76 9.60
C ALA A 13 -15.93 5.17 10.16
N ASN A 14 -15.60 6.10 9.34
CA ASN A 14 -15.75 7.46 9.72
C ASN A 14 -17.17 7.88 9.47
N VAL A 15 -17.77 8.32 10.53
CA VAL A 15 -19.19 8.52 10.60
C VAL A 15 -19.51 9.95 10.21
N GLU A 16 -19.45 10.23 8.95
CA GLU A 16 -20.16 11.36 8.43
C GLU A 16 -21.34 10.87 7.62
N PHE A 17 -22.52 11.29 8.01
CA PHE A 17 -23.76 10.84 7.37
C PHE A 17 -24.25 11.78 6.29
N ASP A 18 -23.45 12.70 5.88
CA ASP A 18 -23.73 13.59 4.77
C ASP A 18 -23.23 12.96 3.51
N GLY A 19 -24.00 12.69 2.58
CA GLY A 19 -23.43 12.24 1.36
C GLY A 19 -24.42 11.99 0.27
N THR A 20 -23.94 12.00 -0.92
CA THR A 20 -24.64 11.50 -2.08
C THR A 20 -24.39 10.02 -2.14
N LEU A 21 -25.42 9.23 -2.19
CA LEU A 21 -25.28 7.80 -2.46
C LEU A 21 -24.83 7.65 -3.91
N ILE A 22 -23.61 7.20 -4.10
CA ILE A 22 -23.09 6.86 -5.42
C ILE A 22 -22.82 5.38 -5.48
N GLU A 23 -22.97 4.81 -6.65
CA GLU A 23 -22.66 3.42 -6.91
C GLU A 23 -21.25 3.33 -7.49
N ASP A 24 -20.41 2.48 -6.91
CA ASP A 24 -19.07 2.24 -7.42
C ASP A 24 -19.10 1.43 -8.71
N ALA A 25 -18.21 1.72 -9.64
CA ALA A 25 -18.15 1.01 -10.91
C ALA A 25 -17.80 -0.46 -10.75
N CYS A 26 -17.00 -0.80 -9.75
CA CYS A 26 -16.57 -2.17 -9.45
C CYS A 26 -16.76 -2.51 -7.98
N ASP A 27 -16.83 -3.82 -7.70
CA ASP A 27 -16.71 -4.33 -6.35
C ASP A 27 -15.29 -4.83 -6.12
N VAL A 28 -14.80 -4.72 -4.89
CA VAL A 28 -13.55 -5.36 -4.49
C VAL A 28 -13.84 -6.83 -4.22
N TYR A 29 -13.01 -7.71 -4.78
CA TYR A 29 -13.13 -9.14 -4.54
C TYR A 29 -13.13 -9.43 -3.03
N PRO A 30 -14.07 -10.23 -2.52
CA PRO A 30 -14.15 -10.52 -1.10
C PRO A 30 -12.83 -11.05 -0.54
N GLY A 31 -12.32 -10.40 0.50
CA GLY A 31 -11.04 -10.70 1.11
C GLY A 31 -9.92 -9.76 0.69
N ASP A 32 -10.02 -9.10 -0.45
CA ASP A 32 -8.98 -8.16 -0.89
C ASP A 32 -9.07 -6.80 -0.20
N GLU A 33 -10.06 -6.58 0.64
CA GLU A 33 -10.15 -5.40 1.50
C GLU A 33 -9.06 -5.38 2.57
N SER A 34 -8.49 -6.53 2.86
CA SER A 34 -7.40 -6.69 3.83
C SER A 34 -6.30 -7.53 3.20
N ILE A 35 -5.14 -6.92 3.02
CA ILE A 35 -4.00 -7.57 2.39
C ILE A 35 -2.89 -7.69 3.42
N GLU A 36 -2.41 -8.92 3.64
CA GLU A 36 -1.24 -9.18 4.47
C GLU A 36 -0.05 -9.51 3.59
N LEU A 37 1.06 -8.81 3.82
CA LEU A 37 2.34 -9.15 3.23
C LEU A 37 3.28 -9.55 4.35
N ASP A 38 3.83 -10.74 4.24
CA ASP A 38 4.85 -11.24 5.13
C ASP A 38 6.21 -11.13 4.42
N PHE A 39 7.07 -10.24 4.91
CA PHE A 39 8.42 -10.10 4.38
C PHE A 39 9.38 -11.14 4.94
N GLY A 40 8.88 -12.02 5.81
CA GLY A 40 9.71 -13.02 6.45
C GLY A 40 10.81 -12.39 7.30
N THR A 41 11.93 -13.09 7.42
CA THR A 41 13.11 -12.57 8.10
C THR A 41 13.90 -11.68 7.17
N ILE A 42 14.04 -10.39 7.55
CA ILE A 42 14.88 -9.45 6.83
C ILE A 42 16.21 -9.34 7.56
N VAL A 43 17.29 -9.63 6.83
CA VAL A 43 18.65 -9.55 7.38
C VAL A 43 19.17 -8.13 7.19
N ASP A 44 19.60 -7.50 8.27
CA ASP A 44 20.12 -6.12 8.24
C ASP A 44 21.31 -5.97 7.28
N LYS A 45 22.18 -6.97 7.23
CA LYS A 45 23.31 -6.99 6.30
C LYS A 45 22.87 -6.85 4.85
N TYR A 46 21.75 -7.45 4.50
CA TYR A 46 21.19 -7.31 3.15
C TYR A 46 20.80 -5.86 2.87
N LEU A 47 20.19 -5.19 3.83
CA LEU A 47 19.81 -3.78 3.71
C LEU A 47 21.02 -2.85 3.62
N TYR A 48 22.07 -3.13 4.37
CA TYR A 48 23.32 -2.35 4.27
C TYR A 48 23.99 -2.50 2.91
N LEU A 49 23.88 -3.66 2.29
CA LEU A 49 24.48 -3.92 0.98
C LEU A 49 23.59 -3.41 -0.18
N ASN A 50 22.29 -3.53 -0.06
CA ASN A 50 21.38 -3.34 -1.18
C ASN A 50 20.41 -2.17 -1.01
N THR A 51 20.38 -1.55 0.16
CA THR A 51 19.51 -0.43 0.52
C THR A 51 18.06 -0.83 0.74
N GLN A 52 17.53 -1.75 -0.04
CA GLN A 52 16.16 -2.21 0.06
C GLN A 52 16.02 -3.69 -0.24
N THR A 53 14.93 -4.28 0.21
CA THR A 53 14.61 -5.69 -0.07
C THR A 53 14.10 -5.85 -1.49
N ASN A 54 14.03 -7.12 -1.92
CA ASN A 54 13.26 -7.47 -3.10
C ASN A 54 11.78 -7.12 -2.86
N SER A 55 11.11 -6.68 -3.91
CA SER A 55 9.71 -6.34 -3.83
C SER A 55 8.84 -7.58 -3.75
N GLN A 56 7.78 -7.50 -2.93
CA GLN A 56 6.76 -8.54 -2.83
C GLN A 56 5.48 -8.09 -3.51
N PRO A 57 4.95 -8.88 -4.44
CA PRO A 57 3.74 -8.50 -5.16
C PRO A 57 2.49 -8.66 -4.30
N PHE A 58 1.53 -7.81 -4.54
CA PHE A 58 0.17 -7.98 -4.04
C PHE A 58 -0.83 -7.48 -5.09
N THR A 59 -2.03 -7.99 -5.02
CA THR A 59 -3.06 -7.73 -6.02
C THR A 59 -4.36 -7.34 -5.33
N ILE A 60 -5.02 -6.31 -5.84
CA ILE A 60 -6.38 -5.95 -5.49
C ILE A 60 -7.25 -6.31 -6.69
N ARG A 61 -8.13 -7.28 -6.52
CA ARG A 61 -9.00 -7.75 -7.60
C ARG A 61 -10.30 -6.96 -7.61
N LEU A 62 -10.65 -6.43 -8.76
CA LEU A 62 -11.93 -5.76 -8.98
C LEU A 62 -12.84 -6.65 -9.82
N ILE A 63 -14.06 -6.78 -9.38
CA ILE A 63 -15.07 -7.62 -10.02
C ILE A 63 -16.35 -6.83 -10.26
N ASN A 64 -17.24 -7.38 -11.07
CA ASN A 64 -18.53 -6.78 -11.39
C ASN A 64 -18.41 -5.35 -11.90
N CYS A 65 -17.39 -5.07 -12.69
CA CYS A 65 -17.17 -3.72 -13.21
C CYS A 65 -18.19 -3.36 -14.27
N ASP A 66 -18.84 -2.22 -14.06
CA ASP A 66 -19.82 -1.64 -14.97
C ASP A 66 -19.25 -0.36 -15.59
N LEU A 67 -18.91 -0.42 -16.86
CA LEU A 67 -18.29 0.71 -17.56
C LEU A 67 -19.24 1.91 -17.75
N ALA A 68 -20.53 1.74 -17.53
CA ALA A 68 -21.46 2.85 -17.51
C ALA A 68 -21.25 3.76 -16.30
N LEU A 69 -20.66 3.22 -15.23
CA LEU A 69 -20.40 3.92 -13.97
C LEU A 69 -18.97 4.44 -13.85
N GLY A 70 -18.05 3.91 -14.66
CA GLY A 70 -16.65 4.35 -14.68
C GLY A 70 -15.82 3.53 -15.64
N HIS A 71 -14.87 4.17 -16.30
CA HIS A 71 -13.96 3.56 -17.27
C HIS A 71 -12.56 3.35 -16.73
N GLU A 72 -12.27 3.92 -15.59
CA GLU A 72 -10.93 4.04 -15.06
C GLU A 72 -10.99 4.06 -13.55
N VAL A 73 -10.00 3.47 -12.91
CA VAL A 73 -9.84 3.51 -11.47
C VAL A 73 -8.54 4.19 -11.09
N LYS A 74 -8.63 5.08 -10.12
CA LYS A 74 -7.48 5.73 -9.51
C LYS A 74 -7.29 5.19 -8.11
N VAL A 75 -6.10 4.64 -7.83
CA VAL A 75 -5.76 4.05 -6.54
C VAL A 75 -4.82 5.00 -5.81
N THR A 76 -5.16 5.33 -4.58
CA THR A 76 -4.33 6.12 -3.69
C THR A 76 -4.08 5.33 -2.43
N PHE A 77 -2.81 5.23 -2.02
CA PHE A 77 -2.44 4.62 -0.74
C PHE A 77 -2.21 5.71 0.29
N MET A 78 -2.76 5.52 1.48
CA MET A 78 -2.72 6.51 2.56
C MET A 78 -2.19 5.84 3.83
N GLY A 79 -1.43 6.59 4.60
CA GLY A 79 -0.89 6.11 5.86
C GLY A 79 0.07 7.11 6.48
N ALA A 80 0.71 6.70 7.57
CA ALA A 80 1.74 7.51 8.21
C ALA A 80 2.99 7.54 7.31
N GLU A 81 3.43 8.74 6.96
CA GLU A 81 4.60 8.90 6.10
C GLU A 81 5.88 8.91 6.91
N SER A 82 6.91 8.23 6.42
CA SER A 82 8.24 8.27 7.00
C SER A 82 8.85 9.66 6.84
N LEU A 83 9.40 10.20 7.91
CA LEU A 83 10.11 11.50 7.85
C LEU A 83 11.44 11.37 7.13
N ALA A 84 12.15 10.27 7.33
CA ALA A 84 13.45 10.02 6.72
C ALA A 84 13.39 9.58 5.27
N LEU A 85 12.27 8.95 4.88
CA LEU A 85 12.02 8.48 3.52
C LEU A 85 10.65 8.98 3.06
N PRO A 86 10.56 10.25 2.62
CA PRO A 86 9.29 10.80 2.16
C PRO A 86 8.67 9.96 1.04
N GLY A 87 7.36 9.78 1.13
CA GLY A 87 6.62 8.96 0.20
C GLY A 87 6.50 7.48 0.59
N LEU A 88 7.22 7.05 1.62
CA LEU A 88 7.16 5.68 2.13
C LEU A 88 6.40 5.65 3.46
N LEU A 89 5.89 4.46 3.81
CA LEU A 89 5.17 4.24 5.06
C LEU A 89 6.13 4.13 6.23
N ALA A 90 5.87 4.88 7.28
CA ALA A 90 6.53 4.71 8.56
C ALA A 90 6.06 3.41 9.23
N LEU A 91 6.90 2.82 10.06
CA LEU A 91 6.52 1.69 10.89
C LEU A 91 5.55 2.15 11.99
N ASP A 92 4.66 1.25 12.38
CA ASP A 92 3.73 1.50 13.50
C ASP A 92 4.51 1.75 14.80
N ALA A 93 3.95 2.57 15.67
CA ALA A 93 4.60 2.99 16.91
C ALA A 93 5.00 1.85 17.86
N GLY A 94 4.31 0.71 17.77
CA GLY A 94 4.64 -0.49 18.56
C GLY A 94 5.76 -1.34 17.98
N SER A 95 6.35 -0.96 16.87
CA SER A 95 7.42 -1.73 16.23
C SER A 95 8.72 -1.65 17.04
N GLN A 96 9.40 -2.78 17.17
CA GLN A 96 10.72 -2.87 17.79
C GLN A 96 11.81 -2.45 16.81
N ALA A 97 11.67 -2.79 15.54
CA ALA A 97 12.61 -2.41 14.51
C ALA A 97 12.55 -0.91 14.23
N THR A 98 13.69 -0.33 13.90
CA THR A 98 13.81 1.08 13.48
C THR A 98 14.81 1.21 12.34
N GLY A 99 14.76 2.33 11.64
CA GLY A 99 15.71 2.65 10.58
C GLY A 99 15.28 2.20 9.20
N VAL A 100 14.02 1.81 9.05
CA VAL A 100 13.44 1.36 7.77
C VAL A 100 12.05 1.94 7.55
N ALA A 101 11.62 1.93 6.32
CA ALA A 101 10.26 2.28 5.92
C ALA A 101 9.81 1.38 4.78
N VAL A 102 8.53 1.39 4.49
CA VAL A 102 7.94 0.51 3.48
C VAL A 102 7.48 1.32 2.28
N GLY A 103 7.95 0.94 1.10
CA GLY A 103 7.56 1.58 -0.16
C GLY A 103 6.57 0.74 -0.95
N ILE A 104 5.76 1.42 -1.73
CA ILE A 104 4.81 0.80 -2.66
C ILE A 104 5.15 1.29 -4.06
N GLU A 105 5.12 0.38 -5.01
CA GLU A 105 5.36 0.69 -6.40
C GLU A 105 4.44 -0.13 -7.29
N SER A 106 4.28 0.31 -8.53
CA SER A 106 3.58 -0.48 -9.54
C SER A 106 4.39 -1.73 -9.87
N ILE A 107 3.75 -2.71 -10.50
CA ILE A 107 4.45 -3.93 -10.92
C ILE A 107 5.59 -3.67 -11.90
N SER A 108 5.57 -2.52 -12.57
CA SER A 108 6.65 -2.07 -13.46
C SER A 108 7.80 -1.40 -12.73
N GLY A 109 7.71 -1.22 -11.41
CA GLY A 109 8.74 -0.59 -10.60
C GLY A 109 8.63 0.92 -10.45
N THR A 110 7.51 1.52 -10.85
CA THR A 110 7.29 2.95 -10.67
C THR A 110 6.79 3.24 -9.26
N ALA A 111 7.50 4.09 -8.53
CA ALA A 111 7.14 4.44 -7.17
C ALA A 111 5.77 5.10 -7.10
N ILE A 112 4.98 4.68 -6.12
CA ILE A 112 3.70 5.29 -5.78
C ILE A 112 3.84 5.87 -4.38
N LYS A 113 3.99 7.18 -4.31
CA LYS A 113 4.13 7.85 -3.02
C LYS A 113 2.82 7.78 -2.26
N ILE A 114 2.88 7.39 -0.99
CA ILE A 114 1.70 7.41 -0.15
C ILE A 114 1.18 8.84 0.03
N ASN A 115 -0.11 8.97 0.22
CA ASN A 115 -0.83 10.22 0.45
C ASN A 115 -0.89 11.16 -0.77
N SER A 116 0.19 11.32 -1.52
CA SER A 116 0.27 12.29 -2.62
C SER A 116 0.29 11.66 -4.01
N GLY A 117 0.74 10.42 -4.12
CA GLY A 117 0.81 9.72 -5.39
C GLY A 117 -0.45 8.90 -5.68
N SER A 118 -0.60 8.50 -6.92
CA SER A 118 -1.71 7.65 -7.34
C SER A 118 -1.29 6.75 -8.50
N TYR A 119 -2.09 5.72 -8.70
CA TYR A 119 -1.97 4.81 -9.84
C TYR A 119 -3.31 4.73 -10.54
N THR A 120 -3.31 4.86 -11.84
CA THR A 120 -4.53 4.86 -12.63
C THR A 120 -4.50 3.71 -13.64
N GLN A 121 -5.61 3.00 -13.76
CA GLN A 121 -5.74 1.87 -14.66
C GLN A 121 -7.11 1.89 -15.35
N GLY A 122 -7.11 1.64 -16.65
CA GLY A 122 -8.36 1.45 -17.39
C GLY A 122 -9.06 0.16 -16.98
N LEU A 123 -10.38 0.17 -17.05
CA LEU A 123 -11.22 -0.95 -16.64
C LEU A 123 -11.80 -1.66 -17.86
N TYR A 124 -12.00 -2.97 -17.69
CA TYR A 124 -12.78 -3.82 -18.57
C TYR A 124 -14.08 -4.19 -17.90
N ALA A 125 -15.13 -4.40 -18.68
CA ALA A 125 -16.39 -4.88 -18.13
C ALA A 125 -16.22 -6.28 -17.51
N GLY A 126 -16.85 -6.51 -16.37
CA GLY A 126 -16.83 -7.82 -15.70
C GLY A 126 -15.79 -7.97 -14.63
N ASN A 127 -15.15 -9.15 -14.58
CA ASN A 127 -14.39 -9.59 -13.40
C ASN A 127 -12.88 -9.63 -13.55
N ASN A 128 -12.32 -9.18 -14.67
CA ASN A 128 -10.90 -9.32 -14.98
C ASN A 128 -10.15 -7.99 -14.86
N ASN A 129 -10.24 -7.39 -13.69
CA ASN A 129 -9.58 -6.11 -13.42
C ASN A 129 -8.70 -6.23 -12.19
N ASP A 130 -7.51 -6.77 -12.38
CA ASP A 130 -6.54 -6.92 -11.32
C ASP A 130 -5.65 -5.69 -11.22
N LEU A 131 -5.59 -5.10 -10.04
CA LEU A 131 -4.68 -4.01 -9.72
C LEU A 131 -3.44 -4.62 -9.07
N ARG A 132 -2.31 -4.57 -9.76
CA ARG A 132 -1.08 -5.23 -9.34
C ARG A 132 -0.05 -4.24 -8.86
N PHE A 133 0.42 -4.46 -7.65
CA PHE A 133 1.42 -3.64 -7.00
C PHE A 133 2.48 -4.53 -6.38
N GLN A 134 3.51 -3.90 -5.88
CA GLN A 134 4.51 -4.58 -5.07
C GLN A 134 5.02 -3.63 -3.97
N ALA A 135 5.49 -4.21 -2.89
CA ALA A 135 5.99 -3.46 -1.75
C ALA A 135 7.39 -3.93 -1.37
N TYR A 136 8.18 -3.05 -0.81
CA TYR A 136 9.54 -3.31 -0.38
C TYR A 136 9.85 -2.59 0.92
N VAL A 137 10.86 -3.07 1.62
CA VAL A 137 11.40 -2.41 2.81
C VAL A 137 12.70 -1.71 2.42
N ARG A 138 12.80 -0.43 2.73
CA ARG A 138 13.97 0.39 2.42
C ARG A 138 14.59 0.94 3.69
N ALA A 139 15.91 0.89 3.75
CA ALA A 139 16.65 1.46 4.88
C ALA A 139 16.76 2.98 4.77
N GLU A 140 16.63 3.64 5.90
CA GLU A 140 16.81 5.10 5.98
C GLU A 140 18.27 5.49 5.73
N PRO A 141 18.52 6.60 5.03
CA PRO A 141 19.89 7.01 4.69
C PRO A 141 20.83 7.15 5.88
N VAL A 142 20.37 7.75 6.97
CA VAL A 142 21.17 7.92 8.19
C VAL A 142 21.44 6.58 8.86
N ALA A 143 20.45 5.69 8.88
CA ALA A 143 20.60 4.36 9.45
C ALA A 143 21.63 3.53 8.66
N LEU A 144 21.64 3.69 7.33
CA LEU A 144 22.66 3.06 6.48
C LEU A 144 24.07 3.61 6.79
N GLN A 145 24.17 4.92 6.86
CA GLN A 145 25.46 5.59 7.09
C GLN A 145 26.05 5.24 8.45
N ASN A 146 25.21 5.22 9.47
CA ASN A 146 25.65 5.00 10.86
C ASN A 146 25.55 3.52 11.27
N LYS A 147 25.09 2.65 10.39
CA LYS A 147 24.83 1.24 10.68
C LYS A 147 23.95 1.08 11.93
N SER A 148 22.91 1.89 12.02
CA SER A 148 22.06 2.01 13.20
C SER A 148 20.66 1.41 12.99
N ILE A 149 20.48 0.53 12.04
CA ILE A 149 19.22 -0.24 11.90
C ILE A 149 19.05 -1.09 13.15
N VAL A 150 17.90 -0.95 13.81
CA VAL A 150 17.55 -1.78 14.96
C VAL A 150 16.69 -2.92 14.50
N LEU A 151 17.10 -4.13 14.85
CA LEU A 151 16.38 -5.36 14.52
C LEU A 151 15.20 -5.55 15.46
N GLY A 152 14.23 -6.32 15.03
CA GLY A 152 13.07 -6.68 15.83
C GLY A 152 11.82 -6.82 14.99
N SER A 153 10.74 -7.14 15.65
CA SER A 153 9.43 -7.20 14.99
C SER A 153 8.96 -5.81 14.59
N TRP A 154 8.22 -5.76 13.50
CA TRP A 154 7.67 -4.51 13.02
C TRP A 154 6.37 -4.76 12.29
N ALA A 155 5.56 -3.73 12.24
CA ALA A 155 4.35 -3.71 11.44
C ALA A 155 4.16 -2.31 10.87
N THR A 156 3.44 -2.23 9.80
CA THR A 156 2.94 -0.98 9.26
C THR A 156 1.60 -1.23 8.62
N SER A 157 0.84 -0.18 8.43
CA SER A 157 -0.46 -0.28 7.78
C SER A 157 -0.69 0.91 6.87
N ALA A 158 -1.43 0.65 5.81
CA ALA A 158 -1.93 1.68 4.92
C ALA A 158 -3.38 1.38 4.60
N THR A 159 -4.10 2.39 4.17
CA THR A 159 -5.40 2.21 3.54
C THR A 159 -5.26 2.53 2.07
N PHE A 160 -6.07 1.92 1.23
CA PHE A 160 -6.15 2.31 -0.16
C PHE A 160 -7.54 2.85 -0.47
N LYS A 161 -7.57 3.83 -1.35
CA LYS A 161 -8.77 4.48 -1.81
C LYS A 161 -8.91 4.26 -3.30
N LEU A 162 -10.10 3.87 -3.73
CA LEU A 162 -10.45 3.68 -5.12
C LEU A 162 -11.41 4.76 -5.57
N ASP A 163 -11.01 5.51 -6.58
CA ASP A 163 -11.84 6.52 -7.23
C ASP A 163 -12.09 6.09 -8.67
N TYR A 164 -13.35 6.04 -9.07
CA TYR A 164 -13.75 5.64 -10.42
C TYR A 164 -14.10 6.87 -11.25
N GLU A 165 -13.61 6.89 -12.46
CA GLU A 165 -13.83 7.99 -13.41
C GLU A 165 -14.38 7.50 -14.73
#